data_b4d05caf4069a01056dd41676a041265
#
_entry.id   b4d05caf4069a01056dd41676a041265
#
_cell.length_a   1.000
_cell.length_b   1.000
_cell.length_c   1.000
_cell.angle_alpha   90.00
_cell.angle_beta   90.00
_cell.angle_gamma   90.00
#
_symmetry.space_group_name_H-M   'P 1'
#
loop_
_entity.id
_entity.type
_entity.pdbx_description
1 polymer ?
#
loop_
_entity_poly.entity_id
_entity_poly.type
_entity_poly.pdbx_seq_one_letter_code
_entity_poly.pdbx_strand_id
1 'polypeptide(L)'
;MSLDFLKPAPYQPVMNDEAKIKADYRYWRMRICYSIFLGYAFFYFTRKSFTFAMPYIGADLGFSKSELGMLGSILYLSYGVSKFISGVMSDRSNPRYFMAVGLIITGILNILFGLSSSLWMFAIFWGLNGWFQAWGWPACCKQLNYWFAQSERGLWYSICSTSHNLGGALIPIIAVFCAIQFGWRFAMFIPAVCSILMGFVLMNRLRDVPRTLGLPTVEEYRNEPLQNIEECKATKHPLLSVREILFNQVLNNKYVWIFSLSYFFIYVVRTAINDWTFFYLTEAKNMDDLLASSGVFWFEVGGFIGMIAAGWGSDYFWKGNRVPAMVVCALGLIFSLLALKYVPANHVVLDMTLLALIGGFVFGPQMIVGLAAAEFVDKRAAATSNGFAGTLGYFGAAVAGYPVGKMIEVWGWHGFFTAMLLSSAVIFIILLPLWSTNSNARRPQTQIDWSSKRTLEKA
;
A
#
# COMPACT_ATOMS: atom_id res chain seq x y z
N MET A 1 15.23 -8.28 -27.93
CA MET A 1 16.03 -7.75 -26.81
C MET A 1 15.85 -8.71 -25.66
N SER A 2 16.88 -9.46 -25.25
CA SER A 2 16.74 -10.41 -24.14
C SER A 2 16.52 -9.67 -22.83
N LEU A 3 15.54 -10.10 -22.01
CA LEU A 3 15.27 -9.52 -20.71
C LEU A 3 16.31 -9.95 -19.64
N ASP A 4 17.51 -10.31 -20.08
CA ASP A 4 18.58 -10.83 -19.21
C ASP A 4 19.04 -9.82 -18.15
N PHE A 5 18.87 -8.53 -18.41
CA PHE A 5 19.17 -7.48 -17.42
C PHE A 5 18.26 -7.51 -16.18
N LEU A 6 17.07 -8.11 -16.30
CA LEU A 6 16.17 -8.31 -15.15
C LEU A 6 16.57 -9.50 -14.28
N LYS A 7 17.44 -10.39 -14.75
CA LYS A 7 17.86 -11.54 -13.95
C LYS A 7 18.65 -11.10 -12.72
N PRO A 8 18.60 -11.88 -11.62
CA PRO A 8 19.45 -11.63 -10.46
C PRO A 8 20.93 -11.55 -10.85
N ALA A 9 21.66 -10.65 -10.22
CA ALA A 9 23.07 -10.51 -10.46
C ALA A 9 23.86 -11.73 -9.89
N PRO A 10 24.96 -12.15 -10.51
CA PRO A 10 25.77 -13.26 -10.00
C PRO A 10 26.40 -12.91 -8.64
N TYR A 11 26.51 -13.91 -7.76
CA TYR A 11 27.16 -13.77 -6.47
C TYR A 11 28.68 -13.65 -6.64
N GLN A 12 29.29 -12.80 -5.82
CA GLN A 12 30.74 -12.65 -5.73
C GLN A 12 31.26 -13.36 -4.48
N PRO A 13 32.55 -13.76 -4.48
CA PRO A 13 33.20 -14.26 -3.28
C PRO A 13 33.13 -13.26 -2.14
N VAL A 14 32.86 -13.76 -0.92
CA VAL A 14 32.78 -12.89 0.25
C VAL A 14 34.14 -12.31 0.59
N MET A 15 34.17 -11.00 0.84
CA MET A 15 35.36 -10.30 1.30
C MET A 15 35.73 -10.76 2.72
N ASN A 16 37.05 -10.79 3.00
CA ASN A 16 37.57 -11.18 4.32
C ASN A 16 37.90 -9.97 5.22
N ASP A 17 37.80 -8.73 4.70
CA ASP A 17 38.15 -7.51 5.43
C ASP A 17 36.89 -7.01 6.20
N GLU A 18 36.86 -7.26 7.50
CA GLU A 18 35.74 -6.88 8.39
C GLU A 18 35.51 -5.37 8.44
N ALA A 19 36.60 -4.56 8.41
CA ALA A 19 36.46 -3.10 8.47
C ALA A 19 35.79 -2.58 7.20
N LYS A 20 36.15 -3.10 6.05
CA LYS A 20 35.55 -2.77 4.76
C LYS A 20 34.13 -3.27 4.66
N ILE A 21 33.82 -4.48 5.13
CA ILE A 21 32.47 -5.03 5.19
C ILE A 21 31.56 -4.09 5.99
N LYS A 22 32.01 -3.64 7.17
CA LYS A 22 31.23 -2.72 8.03
C LYS A 22 30.97 -1.36 7.36
N ALA A 23 31.99 -0.81 6.70
CA ALA A 23 31.88 0.46 5.97
C ALA A 23 30.92 0.34 4.79
N ASP A 24 31.05 -0.72 3.98
CA ASP A 24 30.21 -0.99 2.81
C ASP A 24 28.74 -1.27 3.21
N TYR A 25 28.51 -2.04 4.28
CA TYR A 25 27.15 -2.25 4.79
C TYR A 25 26.48 -0.95 5.21
N ARG A 26 27.18 -0.09 5.97
CA ARG A 26 26.64 1.23 6.38
C ARG A 26 26.31 2.09 5.17
N TYR A 27 27.21 2.15 4.19
CA TYR A 27 27.03 2.92 2.96
C TYR A 27 25.84 2.42 2.14
N TRP A 28 25.79 1.11 1.83
CA TRP A 28 24.76 0.56 0.97
C TRP A 28 23.38 0.54 1.62
N ARG A 29 23.27 0.21 2.89
CA ARG A 29 21.99 0.21 3.60
C ARG A 29 21.32 1.58 3.58
N MET A 30 22.06 2.64 3.88
CA MET A 30 21.52 4.01 3.82
C MET A 30 21.13 4.38 2.39
N ARG A 31 21.99 4.04 1.42
CA ARG A 31 21.77 4.32 0.01
C ARG A 31 20.52 3.60 -0.53
N ILE A 32 20.30 2.37 -0.15
CA ILE A 32 19.12 1.60 -0.52
C ILE A 32 17.88 2.16 0.15
N CYS A 33 17.94 2.43 1.47
CA CYS A 33 16.80 2.94 2.23
C CYS A 33 16.21 4.22 1.63
N TYR A 34 17.02 5.28 1.44
CA TYR A 34 16.48 6.51 0.86
C TYR A 34 16.05 6.32 -0.61
N SER A 35 16.70 5.42 -1.35
CA SER A 35 16.35 5.19 -2.75
C SER A 35 15.00 4.49 -2.89
N ILE A 36 14.72 3.43 -2.11
CA ILE A 36 13.40 2.78 -2.15
C ILE A 36 12.32 3.71 -1.58
N PHE A 37 12.63 4.50 -0.55
CA PHE A 37 11.73 5.48 0.02
C PHE A 37 11.28 6.53 -1.01
N LEU A 38 12.24 7.23 -1.62
CA LEU A 38 11.97 8.22 -2.64
C LEU A 38 11.36 7.58 -3.89
N GLY A 39 11.92 6.47 -4.37
CA GLY A 39 11.41 5.76 -5.54
C GLY A 39 9.94 5.38 -5.39
N TYR A 40 9.53 4.89 -4.23
CA TYR A 40 8.14 4.53 -4.00
C TYR A 40 7.22 5.76 -3.85
N ALA A 41 7.72 6.87 -3.30
CA ALA A 41 6.99 8.14 -3.31
C ALA A 41 6.72 8.62 -4.74
N PHE A 42 7.69 8.48 -5.67
CA PHE A 42 7.49 8.84 -7.08
C PHE A 42 6.52 7.92 -7.83
N PHE A 43 6.34 6.66 -7.42
CA PHE A 43 5.23 5.84 -7.92
C PHE A 43 3.86 6.47 -7.59
N TYR A 44 3.73 7.13 -6.44
CA TYR A 44 2.50 7.86 -6.11
C TYR A 44 2.29 9.10 -6.99
N PHE A 45 3.35 9.73 -7.44
CA PHE A 45 3.26 10.87 -8.37
C PHE A 45 2.57 10.46 -9.68
N THR A 46 3.02 9.37 -10.30
CA THR A 46 2.44 8.85 -11.55
C THR A 46 1.12 8.10 -11.37
N ARG A 47 0.73 7.77 -10.14
CA ARG A 47 -0.55 7.14 -9.82
C ARG A 47 -1.65 8.15 -9.56
N LYS A 48 -1.33 9.22 -8.83
CA LYS A 48 -2.32 10.15 -8.28
C LYS A 48 -2.44 11.47 -9.07
N SER A 49 -1.52 11.79 -9.96
CA SER A 49 -1.62 12.97 -10.81
C SER A 49 -2.96 13.07 -11.56
N PHE A 50 -3.46 11.97 -12.09
CA PHE A 50 -4.76 11.90 -12.76
C PHE A 50 -5.91 12.32 -11.84
N THR A 51 -5.93 11.86 -10.59
CA THR A 51 -6.99 12.19 -9.61
C THR A 51 -7.20 13.71 -9.50
N PHE A 52 -6.12 14.47 -9.47
CA PHE A 52 -6.16 15.93 -9.34
C PHE A 52 -6.30 16.65 -10.68
N ALA A 53 -6.04 15.97 -11.79
CA ALA A 53 -6.32 16.47 -13.14
C ALA A 53 -7.78 16.21 -13.57
N MET A 54 -8.52 15.28 -12.94
CA MET A 54 -9.87 14.88 -13.35
C MET A 54 -10.84 16.05 -13.56
N PRO A 55 -10.99 17.05 -12.67
CA PRO A 55 -11.92 18.16 -12.89
C PRO A 55 -11.61 18.94 -14.15
N TYR A 56 -10.32 19.22 -14.38
CA TYR A 56 -9.85 19.97 -15.54
C TYR A 56 -10.00 19.18 -16.84
N ILE A 57 -9.78 17.86 -16.81
CA ILE A 57 -10.00 16.94 -17.94
C ILE A 57 -11.50 16.90 -18.28
N GLY A 58 -12.37 16.80 -17.26
CA GLY A 58 -13.81 16.82 -17.44
C GLY A 58 -14.30 18.13 -18.07
N ALA A 59 -13.77 19.27 -17.63
CA ALA A 59 -14.11 20.58 -18.17
C ALA A 59 -13.59 20.79 -19.61
N ASP A 60 -12.38 20.32 -19.93
CA ASP A 60 -11.75 20.50 -21.25
C ASP A 60 -12.30 19.54 -22.32
N LEU A 61 -12.51 18.27 -21.95
CA LEU A 61 -12.89 17.21 -22.90
C LEU A 61 -14.36 16.76 -22.78
N GLY A 62 -15.12 17.32 -21.85
CA GLY A 62 -16.54 17.03 -21.67
C GLY A 62 -16.82 15.64 -21.07
N PHE A 63 -15.85 15.01 -20.40
CA PHE A 63 -16.06 13.71 -19.78
C PHE A 63 -16.89 13.80 -18.49
N SER A 64 -17.80 12.85 -18.34
CA SER A 64 -18.63 12.70 -17.17
C SER A 64 -17.84 12.16 -15.96
N LYS A 65 -18.35 12.34 -14.75
CA LYS A 65 -17.75 11.78 -13.53
C LYS A 65 -17.68 10.27 -13.55
N SER A 66 -18.65 9.60 -14.17
CA SER A 66 -18.62 8.14 -14.33
C SER A 66 -17.53 7.68 -15.28
N GLU A 67 -17.28 8.39 -16.38
CA GLU A 67 -16.19 8.07 -17.31
C GLU A 67 -14.83 8.29 -16.66
N LEU A 68 -14.64 9.40 -15.95
CA LEU A 68 -13.42 9.65 -15.18
C LEU A 68 -13.23 8.62 -14.05
N GLY A 69 -14.30 8.28 -13.33
CA GLY A 69 -14.29 7.22 -12.32
C GLY A 69 -13.99 5.83 -12.90
N MET A 70 -14.43 5.55 -14.14
CA MET A 70 -14.10 4.30 -14.85
C MET A 70 -12.58 4.16 -15.06
N LEU A 71 -11.89 5.24 -15.40
CA LEU A 71 -10.43 5.22 -15.52
C LEU A 71 -9.75 4.86 -14.18
N GLY A 72 -10.24 5.40 -13.07
CA GLY A 72 -9.81 5.01 -11.73
C GLY A 72 -10.03 3.53 -11.45
N SER A 73 -11.21 2.99 -11.79
CA SER A 73 -11.53 1.56 -11.64
C SER A 73 -10.57 0.68 -12.45
N ILE A 74 -10.31 1.05 -13.70
CA ILE A 74 -9.39 0.31 -14.60
C ILE A 74 -7.98 0.24 -14.00
N LEU A 75 -7.46 1.35 -13.46
CA LEU A 75 -6.17 1.37 -12.80
C LEU A 75 -6.13 0.41 -11.61
N TYR A 76 -7.12 0.47 -10.73
CA TYR A 76 -7.12 -0.34 -9.51
C TYR A 76 -7.33 -1.83 -9.78
N LEU A 77 -8.16 -2.18 -10.77
CA LEU A 77 -8.31 -3.58 -11.21
C LEU A 77 -7.02 -4.12 -11.82
N SER A 78 -6.41 -3.38 -12.74
CA SER A 78 -5.14 -3.75 -13.36
C SER A 78 -4.02 -3.88 -12.32
N TYR A 79 -3.94 -2.94 -11.38
CA TYR A 79 -3.01 -2.99 -10.26
C TYR A 79 -3.23 -4.23 -9.38
N GLY A 80 -4.49 -4.53 -9.03
CA GLY A 80 -4.84 -5.68 -8.19
C GLY A 80 -4.41 -7.01 -8.80
N VAL A 81 -4.65 -7.20 -10.11
CA VAL A 81 -4.21 -8.39 -10.86
C VAL A 81 -2.68 -8.43 -10.96
N SER A 82 -2.07 -7.32 -11.33
CA SER A 82 -0.61 -7.24 -11.49
C SER A 82 0.13 -7.46 -10.17
N LYS A 83 -0.43 -7.07 -9.03
CA LYS A 83 0.21 -7.19 -7.71
C LYS A 83 0.62 -8.63 -7.37
N PHE A 84 -0.21 -9.59 -7.70
CA PHE A 84 0.11 -11.01 -7.49
C PHE A 84 1.23 -11.46 -8.41
N ILE A 85 1.12 -11.15 -9.70
CA ILE A 85 2.09 -11.55 -10.73
C ILE A 85 3.44 -10.85 -10.48
N SER A 86 3.41 -9.56 -10.19
CA SER A 86 4.62 -8.76 -9.92
C SER A 86 5.37 -9.21 -8.65
N GLY A 87 4.66 -9.75 -7.65
CA GLY A 87 5.28 -10.37 -6.48
C GLY A 87 6.19 -11.51 -6.88
N VAL A 88 5.65 -12.48 -7.64
CA VAL A 88 6.42 -13.63 -8.15
C VAL A 88 7.56 -13.21 -9.09
N MET A 89 7.29 -12.23 -9.95
CA MET A 89 8.33 -11.69 -10.86
C MET A 89 9.46 -10.99 -10.10
N SER A 90 9.14 -10.22 -9.07
CA SER A 90 10.11 -9.50 -8.24
C SER A 90 11.06 -10.44 -7.54
N ASP A 91 10.55 -11.58 -7.00
CA ASP A 91 11.39 -12.57 -6.32
C ASP A 91 12.45 -13.17 -7.25
N ARG A 92 12.13 -13.30 -8.53
CA ARG A 92 13.01 -13.85 -9.58
C ARG A 92 13.80 -12.80 -10.36
N SER A 93 13.62 -11.52 -10.04
CA SER A 93 14.24 -10.41 -10.77
C SER A 93 15.21 -9.64 -9.90
N ASN A 94 16.12 -8.90 -10.55
CA ASN A 94 16.96 -7.92 -9.88
C ASN A 94 16.10 -6.70 -9.48
N PRO A 95 15.89 -6.41 -8.18
CA PRO A 95 15.00 -5.34 -7.72
C PRO A 95 15.45 -3.96 -8.19
N ARG A 96 16.76 -3.77 -8.46
CA ARG A 96 17.33 -2.56 -9.03
C ARG A 96 16.67 -2.18 -10.36
N TYR A 97 16.63 -3.12 -11.28
CA TYR A 97 16.04 -2.89 -12.61
C TYR A 97 14.52 -3.04 -12.60
N PHE A 98 13.99 -3.98 -11.83
CA PHE A 98 12.56 -4.23 -11.76
C PHE A 98 11.79 -2.99 -11.30
N MET A 99 12.21 -2.38 -10.18
CA MET A 99 11.59 -1.15 -9.66
C MET A 99 11.80 0.04 -10.60
N ALA A 100 13.02 0.21 -11.11
CA ALA A 100 13.37 1.35 -11.94
C ALA A 100 12.63 1.33 -13.29
N VAL A 101 12.58 0.18 -13.95
CA VAL A 101 11.84 0.01 -15.23
C VAL A 101 10.35 0.22 -15.01
N GLY A 102 9.78 -0.34 -13.94
CA GLY A 102 8.39 -0.07 -13.58
C GLY A 102 8.10 1.42 -13.45
N LEU A 103 8.95 2.16 -12.75
CA LEU A 103 8.78 3.61 -12.56
C LEU A 103 8.96 4.40 -13.87
N ILE A 104 9.94 4.06 -14.70
CA ILE A 104 10.15 4.70 -16.00
C ILE A 104 8.94 4.47 -16.92
N ILE A 105 8.44 3.24 -16.99
CA ILE A 105 7.29 2.91 -17.84
C ILE A 105 6.05 3.66 -17.35
N THR A 106 5.80 3.74 -16.03
CA THR A 106 4.67 4.53 -15.51
C THR A 106 4.80 6.00 -15.88
N GLY A 107 6.01 6.57 -15.86
CA GLY A 107 6.26 7.93 -16.34
C GLY A 107 5.95 8.10 -17.83
N ILE A 108 6.43 7.20 -18.68
CA ILE A 108 6.14 7.22 -20.13
C ILE A 108 4.63 7.13 -20.38
N LEU A 109 3.94 6.23 -19.68
CA LEU A 109 2.49 6.06 -19.82
C LEU A 109 1.71 7.31 -19.38
N ASN A 110 2.17 8.03 -18.35
CA ASN A 110 1.59 9.32 -17.97
C ASN A 110 1.81 10.41 -19.03
N ILE A 111 2.96 10.43 -19.72
CA ILE A 111 3.19 11.32 -20.85
C ILE A 111 2.24 10.98 -22.01
N LEU A 112 2.13 9.71 -22.39
CA LEU A 112 1.22 9.27 -23.45
C LEU A 112 -0.24 9.57 -23.10
N PHE A 113 -0.63 9.42 -21.84
CA PHE A 113 -1.94 9.83 -21.33
C PHE A 113 -2.17 11.32 -21.55
N GLY A 114 -1.23 12.18 -21.12
CA GLY A 114 -1.33 13.64 -21.27
C GLY A 114 -1.32 14.12 -22.72
N LEU A 115 -0.76 13.36 -23.65
CA LEU A 115 -0.79 13.65 -25.12
C LEU A 115 -2.10 13.20 -25.78
N SER A 116 -2.92 12.39 -25.10
CA SER A 116 -4.18 11.89 -25.63
C SER A 116 -5.36 12.81 -25.30
N SER A 117 -6.47 12.62 -26.00
CA SER A 117 -7.77 13.24 -25.71
C SER A 117 -8.94 12.24 -25.88
N SER A 118 -8.65 10.99 -26.14
CA SER A 118 -9.66 9.94 -26.32
C SER A 118 -9.82 9.11 -25.05
N LEU A 119 -11.07 8.87 -24.63
CA LEU A 119 -11.39 8.06 -23.46
C LEU A 119 -10.80 6.63 -23.56
N TRP A 120 -10.83 6.02 -24.75
CA TRP A 120 -10.27 4.68 -24.98
C TRP A 120 -8.74 4.65 -24.83
N MET A 121 -8.04 5.68 -25.33
CA MET A 121 -6.59 5.80 -25.17
C MET A 121 -6.25 6.03 -23.70
N PHE A 122 -7.01 6.85 -23.00
CA PHE A 122 -6.88 7.02 -21.56
C PHE A 122 -7.05 5.69 -20.81
N ALA A 123 -8.08 4.91 -21.14
CA ALA A 123 -8.32 3.60 -20.53
C ALA A 123 -7.15 2.63 -20.73
N ILE A 124 -6.59 2.58 -21.94
CA ILE A 124 -5.44 1.73 -22.27
C ILE A 124 -4.20 2.17 -21.47
N PHE A 125 -3.82 3.45 -21.57
CA PHE A 125 -2.62 3.94 -20.90
C PHE A 125 -2.76 3.86 -19.38
N TRP A 126 -3.95 4.14 -18.84
CA TRP A 126 -4.18 4.10 -17.40
C TRP A 126 -4.25 2.67 -16.86
N GLY A 127 -4.79 1.72 -17.62
CA GLY A 127 -4.74 0.29 -17.32
C GLY A 127 -3.31 -0.26 -17.31
N LEU A 128 -2.51 0.11 -18.32
CA LEU A 128 -1.08 -0.26 -18.35
C LEU A 128 -0.31 0.42 -17.21
N ASN A 129 -0.63 1.69 -16.89
CA ASN A 129 -0.05 2.35 -15.74
C ASN A 129 -0.33 1.57 -14.45
N GLY A 130 -1.57 1.14 -14.21
CA GLY A 130 -1.94 0.29 -13.08
C GLY A 130 -1.11 -1.00 -13.00
N TRP A 131 -0.87 -1.63 -14.14
CA TRP A 131 -0.05 -2.84 -14.24
C TRP A 131 1.40 -2.60 -13.75
N PHE A 132 2.07 -1.59 -14.27
CA PHE A 132 3.47 -1.28 -13.92
C PHE A 132 3.61 -0.61 -12.55
N GLN A 133 2.59 0.05 -12.04
CA GLN A 133 2.53 0.57 -10.67
C GLN A 133 2.73 -0.52 -9.61
N ALA A 134 2.25 -1.74 -9.87
CA ALA A 134 2.39 -2.86 -8.96
C ALA A 134 3.84 -3.39 -8.84
N TRP A 135 4.77 -2.95 -9.71
CA TRP A 135 6.18 -3.36 -9.66
C TRP A 135 6.97 -2.66 -8.55
N GLY A 136 6.44 -1.58 -7.98
CA GLY A 136 7.15 -0.79 -6.97
C GLY A 136 7.33 -1.50 -5.63
N TRP A 137 6.23 -1.84 -4.96
CA TRP A 137 6.27 -2.35 -3.59
C TRP A 137 6.93 -3.72 -3.40
N PRO A 138 6.73 -4.73 -4.25
CA PRO A 138 7.44 -6.01 -4.12
C PRO A 138 8.97 -5.85 -4.17
N ALA A 139 9.47 -4.96 -5.01
CA ALA A 139 10.90 -4.66 -5.07
C ALA A 139 11.41 -4.02 -3.77
N CYS A 140 10.64 -3.10 -3.16
CA CYS A 140 10.96 -2.53 -1.85
C CYS A 140 11.02 -3.62 -0.77
N CYS A 141 10.04 -4.51 -0.73
CA CYS A 141 10.00 -5.62 0.21
C CYS A 141 11.23 -6.53 0.07
N LYS A 142 11.61 -6.87 -1.18
CA LYS A 142 12.80 -7.67 -1.44
C LYS A 142 14.05 -6.98 -0.92
N GLN A 143 14.23 -5.68 -1.21
CA GLN A 143 15.37 -4.91 -0.71
C GLN A 143 15.43 -4.89 0.82
N LEU A 144 14.30 -4.64 1.49
CA LEU A 144 14.24 -4.63 2.95
C LEU A 144 14.58 -6.00 3.55
N ASN A 145 14.14 -7.09 2.92
CA ASN A 145 14.42 -8.44 3.40
C ASN A 145 15.89 -8.84 3.30
N TYR A 146 16.60 -8.40 2.25
CA TYR A 146 17.99 -8.80 2.03
C TYR A 146 19.03 -7.86 2.68
N TRP A 147 18.66 -6.59 2.94
CA TRP A 147 19.61 -5.60 3.46
C TRP A 147 19.42 -5.27 4.95
N PHE A 148 18.30 -5.71 5.55
CA PHE A 148 17.98 -5.43 6.96
C PHE A 148 17.66 -6.72 7.72
N ALA A 149 18.37 -6.93 8.83
CA ALA A 149 18.22 -8.10 9.68
C ALA A 149 16.82 -8.17 10.31
N GLN A 150 16.39 -9.35 10.72
CA GLN A 150 15.04 -9.58 11.23
C GLN A 150 14.75 -8.73 12.48
N SER A 151 15.75 -8.53 13.34
CA SER A 151 15.64 -7.72 14.56
C SER A 151 15.32 -6.24 14.31
N GLU A 152 15.73 -5.68 13.17
CA GLU A 152 15.56 -4.26 12.82
C GLU A 152 14.63 -4.03 11.63
N ARG A 153 14.24 -5.10 10.91
CA ARG A 153 13.44 -5.03 9.67
C ARG A 153 12.10 -4.36 9.88
N GLY A 154 11.45 -4.59 11.02
CA GLY A 154 10.16 -3.98 11.33
C GLY A 154 10.21 -2.46 11.34
N LEU A 155 11.24 -1.86 11.96
CA LEU A 155 11.45 -0.41 11.98
C LEU A 155 11.68 0.14 10.57
N TRP A 156 12.60 -0.46 9.82
CA TRP A 156 12.92 0.01 8.46
C TRP A 156 11.76 -0.16 7.48
N TYR A 157 10.98 -1.24 7.65
CA TYR A 157 9.76 -1.46 6.87
C TYR A 157 8.71 -0.38 7.16
N SER A 158 8.53 -0.02 8.44
CA SER A 158 7.63 1.06 8.84
C SER A 158 8.07 2.41 8.25
N ILE A 159 9.35 2.76 8.36
CA ILE A 159 9.90 3.98 7.78
C ILE A 159 9.68 4.01 6.26
N CYS A 160 10.04 2.93 5.55
CA CYS A 160 9.85 2.89 4.09
C CYS A 160 8.37 2.91 3.68
N SER A 161 7.47 2.37 4.51
CA SER A 161 6.04 2.42 4.25
C SER A 161 5.50 3.85 4.25
N THR A 162 6.07 4.78 5.04
CA THR A 162 5.60 6.17 5.06
C THR A 162 5.87 6.93 3.76
N SER A 163 6.66 6.37 2.85
CA SER A 163 6.92 6.96 1.53
C SER A 163 5.66 7.16 0.70
N HIS A 164 4.66 6.29 0.85
CA HIS A 164 3.40 6.44 0.16
C HIS A 164 2.57 7.63 0.66
N ASN A 165 2.62 7.92 1.96
CA ASN A 165 1.98 9.10 2.53
C ASN A 165 2.68 10.39 2.05
N LEU A 166 4.01 10.39 1.99
CA LEU A 166 4.76 11.53 1.45
C LEU A 166 4.38 11.79 -0.01
N GLY A 167 4.38 10.76 -0.85
CA GLY A 167 3.96 10.88 -2.25
C GLY A 167 2.51 11.33 -2.39
N GLY A 168 1.60 10.72 -1.62
CA GLY A 168 0.17 11.05 -1.60
C GLY A 168 -0.13 12.45 -1.09
N ALA A 169 0.66 12.99 -0.15
CA ALA A 169 0.50 14.33 0.38
C ALA A 169 1.04 15.42 -0.55
N LEU A 170 2.14 15.16 -1.27
CA LEU A 170 2.78 16.17 -2.12
C LEU A 170 2.12 16.29 -3.50
N ILE A 171 1.70 15.19 -4.10
CA ILE A 171 1.19 15.18 -5.47
C ILE A 171 -0.08 16.03 -5.67
N PRO A 172 -1.04 16.13 -4.73
CA PRO A 172 -2.18 17.03 -4.89
C PRO A 172 -1.78 18.45 -5.19
N ILE A 173 -0.88 18.98 -4.36
CA ILE A 173 -0.40 20.38 -4.46
C ILE A 173 0.36 20.59 -5.77
N ILE A 174 1.27 19.68 -6.11
CA ILE A 174 2.08 19.75 -7.34
C ILE A 174 1.19 19.68 -8.58
N ALA A 175 0.28 18.69 -8.64
CA ALA A 175 -0.55 18.47 -9.82
C ALA A 175 -1.55 19.61 -10.05
N VAL A 176 -2.20 20.10 -8.98
CA VAL A 176 -3.14 21.22 -9.06
C VAL A 176 -2.42 22.50 -9.45
N PHE A 177 -1.26 22.80 -8.84
CA PHE A 177 -0.44 23.93 -9.23
C PHE A 177 -0.07 23.89 -10.72
N CYS A 178 0.38 22.73 -11.21
CA CYS A 178 0.70 22.55 -12.63
C CYS A 178 -0.53 22.71 -13.52
N ALA A 179 -1.70 22.22 -13.09
CA ALA A 179 -2.94 22.31 -13.85
C ALA A 179 -3.41 23.78 -13.99
N ILE A 180 -3.33 24.57 -12.93
CA ILE A 180 -3.71 25.98 -12.93
C ILE A 180 -2.76 26.81 -13.80
N GLN A 181 -1.44 26.62 -13.66
CA GLN A 181 -0.45 27.48 -14.34
C GLN A 181 -0.22 27.11 -15.80
N PHE A 182 -0.25 25.83 -16.15
CA PHE A 182 0.17 25.32 -17.45
C PHE A 182 -0.89 24.45 -18.15
N GLY A 183 -2.00 24.20 -17.48
CA GLY A 183 -3.06 23.28 -17.94
C GLY A 183 -2.89 21.85 -17.45
N TRP A 184 -3.99 21.08 -17.48
CA TRP A 184 -4.05 19.74 -16.89
C TRP A 184 -3.04 18.73 -17.47
N ARG A 185 -2.63 18.91 -18.71
CA ARG A 185 -1.62 18.06 -19.35
C ARG A 185 -0.28 18.13 -18.61
N PHE A 186 0.09 19.29 -18.10
CA PHE A 186 1.31 19.45 -17.30
C PHE A 186 1.20 18.84 -15.90
N ALA A 187 0.00 18.70 -15.35
CA ALA A 187 -0.21 17.90 -14.14
C ALA A 187 0.14 16.41 -14.35
N MET A 188 0.14 15.93 -15.60
CA MET A 188 0.61 14.59 -15.98
C MET A 188 2.09 14.58 -16.34
N PHE A 189 2.57 15.58 -17.14
CA PHE A 189 3.94 15.61 -17.68
C PHE A 189 5.00 15.83 -16.62
N ILE A 190 4.81 16.81 -15.72
CA ILE A 190 5.83 17.17 -14.73
C ILE A 190 6.09 16.00 -13.76
N PRO A 191 5.08 15.41 -13.11
CA PRO A 191 5.30 14.23 -12.28
C PRO A 191 5.89 13.03 -13.06
N ALA A 192 5.51 12.88 -14.34
CA ALA A 192 6.02 11.83 -15.21
C ALA A 192 7.52 11.96 -15.48
N VAL A 193 7.98 13.15 -15.88
CA VAL A 193 9.40 13.42 -16.13
C VAL A 193 10.22 13.22 -14.85
N CYS A 194 9.74 13.73 -13.71
CA CYS A 194 10.38 13.53 -12.42
C CYS A 194 10.49 12.04 -12.07
N SER A 195 9.46 11.25 -12.37
CA SER A 195 9.44 9.80 -12.11
C SER A 195 10.40 9.04 -13.04
N ILE A 196 10.51 9.45 -14.31
CA ILE A 196 11.50 8.87 -15.24
C ILE A 196 12.92 9.17 -14.76
N LEU A 197 13.22 10.42 -14.38
CA LEU A 197 14.52 10.79 -13.83
C LEU A 197 14.83 10.00 -12.55
N MET A 198 13.86 9.87 -11.66
CA MET A 198 14.01 9.04 -10.45
C MET A 198 14.26 7.57 -10.80
N GLY A 199 13.63 7.04 -11.84
CA GLY A 199 13.89 5.69 -12.34
C GLY A 199 15.37 5.48 -12.72
N PHE A 200 16.01 6.43 -13.41
CA PHE A 200 17.44 6.39 -13.68
C PHE A 200 18.30 6.51 -12.41
N VAL A 201 17.87 7.33 -11.45
CA VAL A 201 18.53 7.39 -10.13
C VAL A 201 18.46 6.02 -9.44
N LEU A 202 17.31 5.33 -9.47
CA LEU A 202 17.16 3.99 -8.90
C LEU A 202 18.11 2.98 -9.58
N MET A 203 18.25 3.03 -10.91
CA MET A 203 19.22 2.19 -11.64
C MET A 203 20.65 2.42 -11.17
N ASN A 204 20.99 3.63 -10.79
CA ASN A 204 22.33 3.93 -10.27
C ASN A 204 22.48 3.55 -8.78
N ARG A 205 21.47 3.83 -7.97
CA ARG A 205 21.57 3.78 -6.51
C ARG A 205 21.24 2.42 -5.89
N LEU A 206 20.33 1.65 -6.46
CA LEU A 206 19.99 0.33 -5.95
C LEU A 206 21.04 -0.73 -6.34
N ARG A 207 21.08 -1.79 -5.54
CA ARG A 207 21.82 -3.03 -5.82
C ARG A 207 20.90 -4.21 -5.54
N ASP A 208 21.24 -5.38 -6.08
CA ASP A 208 20.44 -6.58 -5.85
C ASP A 208 20.55 -7.01 -4.38
N VAL A 209 21.34 -7.98 -4.06
CA VAL A 209 21.52 -8.50 -2.70
C VAL A 209 22.97 -8.29 -2.25
N PRO A 210 23.30 -8.30 -0.94
CA PRO A 210 24.66 -8.09 -0.43
C PRO A 210 25.71 -9.00 -1.09
N ARG A 211 25.37 -10.26 -1.32
CA ARG A 211 26.25 -11.25 -1.97
C ARG A 211 26.70 -10.87 -3.38
N THR A 212 25.94 -10.04 -4.09
CA THR A 212 26.36 -9.54 -5.42
C THR A 212 27.46 -8.48 -5.37
N LEU A 213 27.76 -7.99 -4.18
CA LEU A 213 28.86 -7.04 -3.90
C LEU A 213 30.02 -7.68 -3.12
N GLY A 214 30.01 -9.01 -2.94
CA GLY A 214 30.99 -9.69 -2.11
C GLY A 214 30.82 -9.46 -0.60
N LEU A 215 29.64 -8.97 -0.17
CA LEU A 215 29.31 -8.83 1.24
C LEU A 215 28.68 -10.13 1.77
N PRO A 216 28.88 -10.51 3.05
CA PRO A 216 28.15 -11.61 3.67
C PRO A 216 26.64 -11.33 3.64
N THR A 217 25.78 -12.29 3.99
CA THR A 217 24.35 -12.01 4.20
C THR A 217 24.17 -11.11 5.42
N VAL A 218 23.00 -10.44 5.52
CA VAL A 218 22.75 -9.54 6.66
C VAL A 218 22.68 -10.31 7.99
N GLU A 219 22.20 -11.52 7.97
CA GLU A 219 22.15 -12.43 9.11
C GLU A 219 23.57 -12.84 9.55
N GLU A 220 24.45 -13.22 8.62
CA GLU A 220 25.87 -13.48 8.91
C GLU A 220 26.56 -12.23 9.47
N TYR A 221 26.31 -11.05 8.89
CA TYR A 221 26.89 -9.78 9.33
C TYR A 221 26.45 -9.37 10.74
N ARG A 222 25.22 -9.70 11.14
CA ARG A 222 24.65 -9.40 12.47
C ARG A 222 24.85 -10.52 13.49
N ASN A 223 25.43 -11.65 13.10
CA ASN A 223 25.50 -12.88 13.91
C ASN A 223 24.12 -13.33 14.41
N GLU A 224 23.07 -13.10 13.59
CA GLU A 224 21.73 -13.61 13.88
C GLU A 224 21.61 -15.04 13.38
N PRO A 225 20.94 -15.94 14.12
CA PRO A 225 20.72 -17.30 13.66
C PRO A 225 19.94 -17.28 12.34
N LEU A 226 20.41 -18.06 11.36
CA LEU A 226 19.76 -18.26 10.08
C LEU A 226 18.43 -19.02 10.28
N GLN A 227 17.42 -18.32 10.78
CA GLN A 227 16.12 -18.93 11.12
C GLN A 227 15.43 -19.62 9.93
N ASN A 228 15.77 -19.24 8.69
CA ASN A 228 15.09 -19.76 7.51
C ASN A 228 15.66 -21.08 6.95
N ILE A 229 16.90 -21.46 7.28
CA ILE A 229 17.51 -22.69 6.78
C ILE A 229 17.43 -23.80 7.82
N GLU A 230 17.52 -23.48 9.12
CA GLU A 230 17.42 -24.45 10.19
C GLU A 230 15.99 -24.78 10.56
N GLU A 231 15.03 -23.83 10.50
CA GLU A 231 13.59 -24.15 10.62
C GLU A 231 13.11 -25.05 9.46
N CYS A 232 13.61 -24.88 8.24
CA CYS A 232 13.34 -25.82 7.14
C CYS A 232 14.04 -27.18 7.31
N LYS A 233 15.18 -27.27 8.04
CA LYS A 233 15.88 -28.52 8.29
C LYS A 233 15.47 -29.20 9.61
N ALA A 234 15.09 -28.42 10.62
CA ALA A 234 14.73 -28.94 11.95
C ALA A 234 13.25 -29.34 12.09
N THR A 235 12.35 -28.73 11.33
CA THR A 235 10.96 -29.17 11.29
C THR A 235 10.81 -30.23 10.20
N LYS A 236 10.79 -31.51 10.61
CA LYS A 236 10.28 -32.66 9.83
C LYS A 236 8.78 -32.54 9.50
N HIS A 237 8.23 -31.34 9.45
CA HIS A 237 6.87 -31.12 8.97
C HIS A 237 6.91 -30.96 7.46
N PRO A 238 6.14 -31.77 6.72
CA PRO A 238 6.07 -31.66 5.27
C PRO A 238 5.67 -30.23 4.90
N LEU A 239 6.33 -29.69 3.88
CA LEU A 239 5.96 -28.40 3.30
C LEU A 239 4.48 -28.50 2.91
N LEU A 240 3.64 -27.62 3.45
CA LEU A 240 2.25 -27.54 3.02
C LEU A 240 2.24 -27.26 1.51
N SER A 241 1.47 -28.05 0.77
CA SER A 241 1.32 -27.80 -0.65
C SER A 241 0.63 -26.44 -0.87
N VAL A 242 0.90 -25.80 -1.99
CA VAL A 242 0.24 -24.53 -2.36
C VAL A 242 -1.28 -24.67 -2.28
N ARG A 243 -1.81 -25.83 -2.65
CA ARG A 243 -3.23 -26.16 -2.58
C ARG A 243 -3.74 -26.20 -1.13
N GLU A 244 -3.00 -26.81 -0.20
CA GLU A 244 -3.36 -26.85 1.22
C GLU A 244 -3.33 -25.47 1.86
N ILE A 245 -2.31 -24.66 1.55
CA ILE A 245 -2.24 -23.27 2.02
C ILE A 245 -3.46 -22.48 1.51
N LEU A 246 -3.73 -22.54 0.20
CA LEU A 246 -4.77 -21.74 -0.42
C LEU A 246 -6.17 -22.20 0.04
N PHE A 247 -6.48 -23.51 -0.05
CA PHE A 247 -7.83 -24.00 0.23
C PHE A 247 -8.07 -24.19 1.72
N ASN A 248 -7.17 -24.82 2.48
CA ASN A 248 -7.46 -25.16 3.87
C ASN A 248 -7.20 -24.00 4.83
N GLN A 249 -6.16 -23.17 4.58
CA GLN A 249 -5.79 -22.11 5.51
C GLN A 249 -6.43 -20.77 5.14
N VAL A 250 -6.63 -20.46 3.84
CA VAL A 250 -7.11 -19.15 3.39
C VAL A 250 -8.59 -19.23 3.01
N LEU A 251 -8.96 -19.99 1.99
CA LEU A 251 -10.32 -19.97 1.44
C LEU A 251 -11.37 -20.62 2.36
N ASN A 252 -11.01 -21.65 3.15
CA ASN A 252 -11.92 -22.26 4.13
C ASN A 252 -11.92 -21.57 5.50
N ASN A 253 -11.09 -20.53 5.69
CA ASN A 253 -11.00 -19.83 6.97
C ASN A 253 -11.94 -18.62 7.00
N LYS A 254 -13.03 -18.74 7.77
CA LYS A 254 -14.02 -17.66 7.91
C LYS A 254 -13.45 -16.33 8.42
N TYR A 255 -12.40 -16.36 9.24
CA TYR A 255 -11.79 -15.13 9.75
C TYR A 255 -11.02 -14.39 8.66
N VAL A 256 -10.33 -15.12 7.78
CA VAL A 256 -9.66 -14.53 6.62
C VAL A 256 -10.68 -13.83 5.72
N TRP A 257 -11.85 -14.45 5.47
CA TRP A 257 -12.92 -13.83 4.71
C TRP A 257 -13.49 -12.58 5.38
N ILE A 258 -13.73 -12.62 6.70
CA ILE A 258 -14.26 -11.47 7.45
C ILE A 258 -13.27 -10.29 7.38
N PHE A 259 -11.98 -10.53 7.61
CA PHE A 259 -10.97 -9.47 7.51
C PHE A 259 -10.78 -8.99 6.07
N SER A 260 -10.80 -9.89 5.09
CA SER A 260 -10.66 -9.51 3.67
C SER A 260 -11.87 -8.71 3.18
N LEU A 261 -13.08 -9.04 3.60
CA LEU A 261 -14.29 -8.29 3.30
C LEU A 261 -14.28 -6.92 4.00
N SER A 262 -13.82 -6.84 5.25
CA SER A 262 -13.61 -5.56 5.93
C SER A 262 -12.59 -4.71 5.18
N TYR A 263 -11.52 -5.32 4.67
CA TYR A 263 -10.50 -4.64 3.88
C TYR A 263 -11.03 -4.11 2.55
N PHE A 264 -11.94 -4.84 1.91
CA PHE A 264 -12.66 -4.36 0.72
C PHE A 264 -13.38 -3.04 1.02
N PHE A 265 -14.20 -2.97 2.07
CA PHE A 265 -14.95 -1.75 2.41
C PHE A 265 -14.05 -0.62 2.92
N ILE A 266 -12.98 -0.93 3.66
CA ILE A 266 -11.95 0.06 4.04
C ILE A 266 -11.36 0.70 2.78
N TYR A 267 -11.04 -0.09 1.76
CA TYR A 267 -10.48 0.43 0.51
C TYR A 267 -11.51 1.19 -0.33
N VAL A 268 -12.79 0.82 -0.29
CA VAL A 268 -13.86 1.65 -0.89
C VAL A 268 -13.82 3.05 -0.29
N VAL A 269 -13.88 3.17 1.04
CA VAL A 269 -13.89 4.48 1.71
C VAL A 269 -12.59 5.22 1.49
N ARG A 270 -11.44 4.58 1.74
CA ARG A 270 -10.13 5.19 1.56
C ARG A 270 -9.94 5.77 0.17
N THR A 271 -10.24 4.97 -0.85
CA THR A 271 -9.99 5.35 -2.23
C THR A 271 -10.97 6.42 -2.68
N ALA A 272 -12.25 6.28 -2.31
CA ALA A 272 -13.25 7.28 -2.65
C ALA A 272 -12.94 8.65 -2.01
N ILE A 273 -12.59 8.69 -0.73
CA ILE A 273 -12.17 9.94 -0.08
C ILE A 273 -10.92 10.50 -0.79
N ASN A 274 -9.91 9.69 -1.03
CA ASN A 274 -8.67 10.16 -1.68
C ASN A 274 -8.89 10.67 -3.11
N ASP A 275 -9.82 10.05 -3.88
CA ASP A 275 -10.00 10.37 -5.30
C ASP A 275 -11.08 11.41 -5.56
N TRP A 276 -12.07 11.58 -4.67
CA TRP A 276 -13.20 12.47 -4.88
C TRP A 276 -13.22 13.71 -3.97
N THR A 277 -12.38 13.76 -2.92
CA THR A 277 -12.36 14.90 -1.98
C THR A 277 -12.06 16.21 -2.68
N PHE A 278 -11.11 16.24 -3.61
CA PHE A 278 -10.78 17.43 -4.36
C PHE A 278 -12.00 17.97 -5.11
N PHE A 279 -12.71 17.11 -5.86
CA PHE A 279 -13.98 17.48 -6.51
C PHE A 279 -15.05 17.97 -5.52
N TYR A 280 -15.17 17.27 -4.38
CA TYR A 280 -16.15 17.66 -3.36
C TYR A 280 -15.87 19.06 -2.79
N LEU A 281 -14.62 19.36 -2.48
CA LEU A 281 -14.25 20.62 -1.88
C LEU A 281 -14.37 21.78 -2.88
N THR A 282 -14.07 21.56 -4.16
CA THR A 282 -14.21 22.59 -5.20
C THR A 282 -15.68 22.82 -5.59
N GLU A 283 -16.46 21.76 -5.84
CA GLU A 283 -17.84 21.88 -6.33
C GLU A 283 -18.87 22.15 -5.23
N ALA A 284 -18.79 21.42 -4.10
CA ALA A 284 -19.81 21.50 -3.05
C ALA A 284 -19.48 22.54 -1.98
N LYS A 285 -18.20 22.84 -1.77
CA LYS A 285 -17.73 23.81 -0.77
C LYS A 285 -17.26 25.11 -1.37
N ASN A 286 -17.18 25.23 -2.72
CA ASN A 286 -16.67 26.37 -3.45
C ASN A 286 -15.28 26.84 -2.97
N MET A 287 -14.42 25.88 -2.59
CA MET A 287 -13.06 26.19 -2.17
C MET A 287 -12.17 26.44 -3.40
N ASP A 288 -11.21 27.34 -3.23
CA ASP A 288 -10.13 27.51 -4.19
C ASP A 288 -9.36 26.21 -4.42
N ASP A 289 -8.93 25.96 -5.66
CA ASP A 289 -8.34 24.70 -6.08
C ASP A 289 -7.10 24.30 -5.27
N LEU A 290 -6.20 25.27 -4.98
CA LEU A 290 -5.02 24.98 -4.16
C LEU A 290 -5.42 24.64 -2.72
N LEU A 291 -6.39 25.34 -2.16
CA LEU A 291 -6.90 25.06 -0.83
C LEU A 291 -7.61 23.70 -0.79
N ALA A 292 -8.44 23.39 -1.78
CA ALA A 292 -9.12 22.10 -1.90
C ALA A 292 -8.14 20.91 -2.02
N SER A 293 -7.03 21.11 -2.75
CA SER A 293 -5.97 20.10 -2.87
C SER A 293 -5.31 19.75 -1.53
N SER A 294 -5.25 20.73 -0.60
CA SER A 294 -4.74 20.51 0.75
C SER A 294 -5.62 19.57 1.60
N GLY A 295 -6.89 19.37 1.23
CA GLY A 295 -7.76 18.41 1.91
C GLY A 295 -7.21 16.98 1.87
N VAL A 296 -6.68 16.57 0.72
CA VAL A 296 -6.04 15.24 0.59
C VAL A 296 -4.70 15.19 1.33
N PHE A 297 -3.95 16.30 1.38
CA PHE A 297 -2.76 16.39 2.21
C PHE A 297 -3.09 16.10 3.69
N TRP A 298 -4.11 16.75 4.26
CA TRP A 298 -4.52 16.55 5.65
C TRP A 298 -5.07 15.14 5.90
N PHE A 299 -5.77 14.57 4.91
CA PHE A 299 -6.21 13.17 4.97
C PHE A 299 -5.01 12.20 5.09
N GLU A 300 -3.94 12.40 4.32
CA GLU A 300 -2.73 11.58 4.38
C GLU A 300 -1.94 11.80 5.69
N VAL A 301 -1.85 13.03 6.18
CA VAL A 301 -1.22 13.36 7.49
C VAL A 301 -1.99 12.69 8.63
N GLY A 302 -3.31 12.83 8.63
CA GLY A 302 -4.17 12.15 9.60
C GLY A 302 -4.02 10.63 9.52
N GLY A 303 -3.92 10.10 8.31
CA GLY A 303 -3.69 8.67 8.05
C GLY A 303 -2.37 8.17 8.66
N PHE A 304 -1.29 8.92 8.49
CA PHE A 304 0.00 8.60 9.10
C PHE A 304 -0.08 8.54 10.63
N ILE A 305 -0.68 9.55 11.25
CA ILE A 305 -0.88 9.61 12.71
C ILE A 305 -1.78 8.45 13.17
N GLY A 306 -2.87 8.20 12.43
CA GLY A 306 -3.84 7.17 12.76
C GLY A 306 -3.28 5.74 12.68
N MET A 307 -2.38 5.45 11.73
CA MET A 307 -1.69 4.16 11.67
C MET A 307 -0.87 3.90 12.94
N ILE A 308 -0.12 4.89 13.38
CA ILE A 308 0.71 4.79 14.60
C ILE A 308 -0.21 4.66 15.84
N ALA A 309 -1.21 5.52 15.94
CA ALA A 309 -2.15 5.53 17.06
C ALA A 309 -2.94 4.22 17.19
N ALA A 310 -3.43 3.69 16.07
CA ALA A 310 -4.19 2.45 16.06
C ALA A 310 -3.29 1.22 16.38
N GLY A 311 -2.07 1.18 15.85
CA GLY A 311 -1.09 0.14 16.18
C GLY A 311 -0.74 0.15 17.67
N TRP A 312 -0.26 1.28 18.16
CA TRP A 312 0.08 1.46 19.58
C TRP A 312 -1.13 1.24 20.49
N GLY A 313 -2.27 1.82 20.16
CA GLY A 313 -3.50 1.69 20.95
C GLY A 313 -3.99 0.26 21.03
N SER A 314 -3.88 -0.54 19.96
CA SER A 314 -4.26 -1.95 19.99
C SER A 314 -3.40 -2.77 20.94
N ASP A 315 -2.11 -2.44 21.06
CA ASP A 315 -1.18 -3.12 21.98
C ASP A 315 -1.40 -2.66 23.44
N TYR A 316 -1.58 -1.36 23.64
CA TYR A 316 -1.68 -0.77 24.97
C TYR A 316 -3.04 -1.02 25.65
N PHE A 317 -4.16 -0.70 24.96
CA PHE A 317 -5.51 -0.80 25.55
C PHE A 317 -6.09 -2.20 25.50
N TRP A 318 -5.79 -2.96 24.42
CA TRP A 318 -6.39 -4.27 24.18
C TRP A 318 -5.39 -5.43 24.17
N LYS A 319 -4.17 -5.21 24.69
CA LYS A 319 -3.14 -6.25 24.88
C LYS A 319 -2.87 -7.05 23.60
N GLY A 320 -2.84 -6.37 22.46
CA GLY A 320 -2.60 -6.97 21.16
C GLY A 320 -3.84 -7.56 20.47
N ASN A 321 -5.04 -7.45 21.06
CA ASN A 321 -6.27 -7.76 20.34
C ASN A 321 -6.56 -6.65 19.31
N ARG A 322 -6.53 -6.99 18.03
CA ARG A 322 -6.59 -6.05 16.90
C ARG A 322 -8.03 -5.55 16.63
N VAL A 323 -9.03 -6.41 16.86
CA VAL A 323 -10.41 -6.14 16.45
C VAL A 323 -11.04 -4.94 17.16
N PRO A 324 -10.92 -4.76 18.50
CA PRO A 324 -11.51 -3.61 19.16
C PRO A 324 -11.01 -2.26 18.62
N ALA A 325 -9.70 -2.16 18.33
CA ALA A 325 -9.13 -0.94 17.73
C ALA A 325 -9.77 -0.63 16.36
N MET A 326 -10.00 -1.66 15.53
CA MET A 326 -10.65 -1.50 14.24
C MET A 326 -12.11 -1.07 14.36
N VAL A 327 -12.85 -1.61 15.34
CA VAL A 327 -14.27 -1.25 15.62
C VAL A 327 -14.37 0.19 16.10
N VAL A 328 -13.48 0.62 17.00
CA VAL A 328 -13.44 2.01 17.47
C VAL A 328 -13.13 2.97 16.31
N CYS A 329 -12.17 2.60 15.45
CA CYS A 329 -11.87 3.39 14.25
C CYS A 329 -13.06 3.45 13.28
N ALA A 330 -13.81 2.34 13.09
CA ALA A 330 -14.99 2.33 12.24
C ALA A 330 -16.09 3.26 12.76
N LEU A 331 -16.32 3.32 14.09
CA LEU A 331 -17.23 4.28 14.71
C LEU A 331 -16.74 5.73 14.52
N GLY A 332 -15.47 6.00 14.80
CA GLY A 332 -14.87 7.33 14.58
C GLY A 332 -15.00 7.78 13.13
N LEU A 333 -14.84 6.85 12.18
CA LEU A 333 -15.04 7.10 10.76
C LEU A 333 -16.47 7.50 10.42
N ILE A 334 -17.48 6.79 10.94
CA ILE A 334 -18.90 7.11 10.73
C ILE A 334 -19.18 8.52 11.25
N PHE A 335 -18.78 8.86 12.47
CA PHE A 335 -19.02 10.19 13.04
C PHE A 335 -18.31 11.29 12.28
N SER A 336 -17.06 11.07 11.86
CA SER A 336 -16.29 12.05 11.08
C SER A 336 -16.89 12.28 9.69
N LEU A 337 -17.39 11.24 9.02
CA LEU A 337 -18.10 11.35 7.74
C LEU A 337 -19.43 12.07 7.87
N LEU A 338 -20.19 11.78 8.93
CA LEU A 338 -21.44 12.50 9.23
C LEU A 338 -21.16 13.98 9.50
N ALA A 339 -20.15 14.28 10.31
CA ALA A 339 -19.76 15.66 10.59
C ALA A 339 -19.37 16.37 9.28
N LEU A 340 -18.50 15.79 8.45
CA LEU A 340 -18.05 16.40 7.19
C LEU A 340 -19.23 16.67 6.23
N LYS A 341 -20.23 15.77 6.20
CA LYS A 341 -21.44 15.93 5.37
C LYS A 341 -22.24 17.17 5.76
N TYR A 342 -22.31 17.50 7.06
CA TYR A 342 -23.16 18.58 7.57
C TYR A 342 -22.40 19.89 7.86
N VAL A 343 -21.06 19.93 7.71
CA VAL A 343 -20.31 21.18 7.83
C VAL A 343 -20.74 22.15 6.73
N PRO A 344 -21.16 23.39 7.06
CA PRO A 344 -21.45 24.41 6.03
C PRO A 344 -20.21 24.78 5.22
N ALA A 345 -20.43 25.37 4.03
CA ALA A 345 -19.31 25.97 3.26
C ALA A 345 -18.60 27.06 4.08
N ASN A 346 -17.35 27.35 3.74
CA ASN A 346 -16.46 28.35 4.36
C ASN A 346 -15.90 28.00 5.76
N HIS A 347 -16.07 26.77 6.25
CA HIS A 347 -15.44 26.28 7.49
C HIS A 347 -14.18 25.46 7.19
N VAL A 348 -13.22 26.04 6.49
CA VAL A 348 -12.00 25.36 5.98
C VAL A 348 -11.26 24.58 7.06
N VAL A 349 -11.00 25.18 8.22
CA VAL A 349 -10.26 24.51 9.30
C VAL A 349 -10.98 23.25 9.77
N LEU A 350 -12.31 23.31 9.86
CA LEU A 350 -13.12 22.16 10.29
C LEU A 350 -13.13 21.06 9.22
N ASP A 351 -13.28 21.42 7.94
CA ASP A 351 -13.19 20.47 6.83
C ASP A 351 -11.84 19.75 6.81
N MET A 352 -10.71 20.47 6.95
CA MET A 352 -9.37 19.89 6.97
C MET A 352 -9.15 19.00 8.20
N THR A 353 -9.64 19.42 9.37
CA THR A 353 -9.56 18.62 10.59
C THR A 353 -10.36 17.32 10.47
N LEU A 354 -11.56 17.38 9.92
CA LEU A 354 -12.40 16.19 9.71
C LEU A 354 -11.79 15.25 8.67
N LEU A 355 -11.19 15.78 7.59
CA LEU A 355 -10.46 14.96 6.63
C LEU A 355 -9.24 14.28 7.26
N ALA A 356 -8.51 14.98 8.13
CA ALA A 356 -7.43 14.35 8.89
C ALA A 356 -7.94 13.24 9.81
N LEU A 357 -9.04 13.45 10.53
CA LEU A 357 -9.68 12.42 11.37
C LEU A 357 -10.15 11.22 10.53
N ILE A 358 -10.81 11.46 9.40
CA ILE A 358 -11.23 10.40 8.46
C ILE A 358 -9.99 9.61 8.01
N GLY A 359 -8.91 10.30 7.64
CA GLY A 359 -7.63 9.67 7.32
C GLY A 359 -7.15 8.74 8.43
N GLY A 360 -7.09 9.25 9.66
CA GLY A 360 -6.68 8.48 10.83
C GLY A 360 -7.53 7.22 11.06
N PHE A 361 -8.84 7.36 10.98
CA PHE A 361 -9.78 6.27 11.19
C PHE A 361 -9.86 5.26 10.03
N VAL A 362 -9.40 5.61 8.84
CA VAL A 362 -9.32 4.70 7.69
C VAL A 362 -8.00 3.95 7.64
N PHE A 363 -6.87 4.66 7.79
CA PHE A 363 -5.54 4.05 7.65
C PHE A 363 -5.15 3.17 8.84
N GLY A 364 -5.68 3.47 10.05
CA GLY A 364 -5.48 2.62 11.23
C GLY A 364 -5.95 1.18 10.99
N PRO A 365 -7.24 0.95 10.73
CA PRO A 365 -7.76 -0.38 10.37
C PRO A 365 -7.08 -0.98 9.14
N GLN A 366 -6.78 -0.18 8.14
CA GLN A 366 -6.10 -0.66 6.93
C GLN A 366 -4.77 -1.34 7.23
N MET A 367 -3.95 -0.78 8.13
CA MET A 367 -2.70 -1.38 8.55
C MET A 367 -2.93 -2.66 9.36
N ILE A 368 -3.90 -2.63 10.27
CA ILE A 368 -4.17 -3.72 11.22
C ILE A 368 -4.79 -4.95 10.54
N VAL A 369 -5.65 -4.78 9.52
CA VAL A 369 -6.35 -5.90 8.86
C VAL A 369 -5.38 -6.93 8.29
N GLY A 370 -4.32 -6.49 7.63
CA GLY A 370 -3.33 -7.41 7.07
C GLY A 370 -2.63 -8.24 8.15
N LEU A 371 -2.33 -7.62 9.28
CA LEU A 371 -1.74 -8.29 10.43
C LEU A 371 -2.76 -9.27 11.08
N ALA A 372 -3.99 -8.81 11.30
CA ALA A 372 -5.06 -9.64 11.86
C ALA A 372 -5.33 -10.87 10.99
N ALA A 373 -5.47 -10.71 9.68
CA ALA A 373 -5.68 -11.84 8.76
C ALA A 373 -4.53 -12.87 8.82
N ALA A 374 -3.30 -12.42 9.02
CA ALA A 374 -2.13 -13.28 9.16
C ALA A 374 -2.06 -13.99 10.53
N GLU A 375 -2.61 -13.39 11.59
CA GLU A 375 -2.63 -13.98 12.94
C GLU A 375 -3.62 -15.14 13.09
N PHE A 376 -4.63 -15.27 12.20
CA PHE A 376 -5.65 -16.33 12.22
C PHE A 376 -5.36 -17.51 11.31
N VAL A 377 -4.17 -17.60 10.74
CA VAL A 377 -3.69 -18.69 9.90
C VAL A 377 -2.35 -19.23 10.43
N ASP A 378 -1.94 -20.41 9.93
CA ASP A 378 -0.57 -20.89 10.16
C ASP A 378 0.46 -19.86 9.65
N LYS A 379 1.59 -19.72 10.36
CA LYS A 379 2.67 -18.79 9.97
C LYS A 379 3.11 -18.94 8.50
N ARG A 380 3.06 -20.19 7.99
CA ARG A 380 3.39 -20.54 6.59
C ARG A 380 2.36 -20.02 5.57
N ALA A 381 1.13 -19.74 6.01
CA ALA A 381 0.05 -19.19 5.17
C ALA A 381 -0.16 -17.68 5.36
N ALA A 382 0.58 -17.03 6.26
CA ALA A 382 0.39 -15.63 6.62
C ALA A 382 0.56 -14.67 5.43
N ALA A 383 1.57 -14.89 4.58
CA ALA A 383 1.80 -14.08 3.39
C ALA A 383 0.67 -14.26 2.36
N THR A 384 0.19 -15.49 2.17
CA THR A 384 -0.92 -15.79 1.24
C THR A 384 -2.23 -15.18 1.75
N SER A 385 -2.52 -15.25 3.05
CA SER A 385 -3.68 -14.63 3.67
C SER A 385 -3.68 -13.10 3.50
N ASN A 386 -2.54 -12.46 3.76
CA ASN A 386 -2.38 -11.01 3.54
C ASN A 386 -2.49 -10.64 2.06
N GLY A 387 -1.95 -11.44 1.16
CA GLY A 387 -2.08 -11.27 -0.29
C GLY A 387 -3.54 -11.35 -0.75
N PHE A 388 -4.29 -12.35 -0.27
CA PHE A 388 -5.72 -12.51 -0.55
C PHE A 388 -6.53 -11.31 -0.06
N ALA A 389 -6.33 -10.89 1.18
CA ALA A 389 -6.96 -9.68 1.72
C ALA A 389 -6.62 -8.43 0.89
N GLY A 390 -5.36 -8.28 0.49
CA GLY A 390 -4.91 -7.19 -0.36
C GLY A 390 -5.59 -7.16 -1.74
N THR A 391 -5.82 -8.30 -2.36
CA THR A 391 -6.54 -8.41 -3.64
C THR A 391 -7.99 -7.95 -3.49
N LEU A 392 -8.71 -8.42 -2.46
CA LEU A 392 -10.07 -7.93 -2.18
C LEU A 392 -10.08 -6.43 -1.89
N GLY A 393 -9.08 -5.90 -1.18
CA GLY A 393 -8.93 -4.46 -0.97
C GLY A 393 -8.87 -3.68 -2.30
N TYR A 394 -8.08 -4.13 -3.28
CA TYR A 394 -8.02 -3.44 -4.59
C TYR A 394 -9.31 -3.57 -5.41
N PHE A 395 -10.09 -4.64 -5.24
CA PHE A 395 -11.44 -4.70 -5.82
C PHE A 395 -12.34 -3.66 -5.16
N GLY A 396 -12.22 -3.43 -3.84
CA GLY A 396 -12.88 -2.32 -3.16
C GLY A 396 -12.45 -0.95 -3.71
N ALA A 397 -11.15 -0.75 -3.95
CA ALA A 397 -10.66 0.47 -4.60
C ALA A 397 -11.26 0.69 -5.99
N ALA A 398 -11.47 -0.37 -6.77
CA ALA A 398 -12.11 -0.27 -8.08
C ALA A 398 -13.58 0.17 -7.99
N VAL A 399 -14.31 -0.25 -6.95
CA VAL A 399 -15.68 0.21 -6.67
C VAL A 399 -15.73 1.70 -6.36
N ALA A 400 -14.69 2.26 -5.76
CA ALA A 400 -14.59 3.70 -5.51
C ALA A 400 -14.48 4.56 -6.79
N GLY A 401 -14.15 3.97 -7.94
CA GLY A 401 -14.08 4.66 -9.23
C GLY A 401 -15.46 4.82 -9.90
N TYR A 402 -15.75 3.96 -10.89
CA TYR A 402 -16.98 4.07 -11.69
C TYR A 402 -18.28 4.02 -10.87
N PRO A 403 -18.51 3.06 -9.96
CA PRO A 403 -19.76 3.01 -9.20
C PRO A 403 -19.99 4.27 -8.36
N VAL A 404 -18.98 4.76 -7.65
CA VAL A 404 -19.10 5.98 -6.84
C VAL A 404 -19.26 7.21 -7.75
N GLY A 405 -18.53 7.30 -8.87
CA GLY A 405 -18.71 8.35 -9.86
C GLY A 405 -20.14 8.41 -10.40
N LYS A 406 -20.74 7.25 -10.71
CA LYS A 406 -22.14 7.17 -11.14
C LYS A 406 -23.13 7.56 -10.05
N MET A 407 -22.86 7.22 -8.80
CA MET A 407 -23.68 7.65 -7.66
C MET A 407 -23.62 9.17 -7.48
N ILE A 408 -22.46 9.80 -7.70
CA ILE A 408 -22.31 11.26 -7.64
C ILE A 408 -23.10 11.92 -8.78
N GLU A 409 -23.09 11.36 -9.99
CA GLU A 409 -23.87 11.89 -11.12
C GLU A 409 -25.38 11.86 -10.86
N VAL A 410 -25.91 10.73 -10.34
CA VAL A 410 -27.34 10.52 -10.19
C VAL A 410 -27.90 11.17 -8.93
N TRP A 411 -27.18 11.10 -7.81
CA TRP A 411 -27.65 11.53 -6.49
C TRP A 411 -26.82 12.66 -5.88
N GLY A 412 -25.89 13.24 -6.65
CA GLY A 412 -24.97 14.28 -6.17
C GLY A 412 -24.08 13.79 -5.03
N TRP A 413 -23.55 14.73 -4.27
CA TRP A 413 -22.70 14.45 -3.11
C TRP A 413 -23.40 13.71 -1.98
N HIS A 414 -24.74 13.74 -1.92
CA HIS A 414 -25.52 12.90 -1.00
C HIS A 414 -25.32 11.41 -1.27
N GLY A 415 -25.26 11.01 -2.55
CA GLY A 415 -24.95 9.63 -2.96
C GLY A 415 -23.55 9.20 -2.50
N PHE A 416 -22.55 10.07 -2.67
CA PHE A 416 -21.20 9.84 -2.20
C PHE A 416 -21.15 9.55 -0.70
N PHE A 417 -21.67 10.45 0.14
CA PHE A 417 -21.67 10.25 1.60
C PHE A 417 -22.48 9.04 2.02
N THR A 418 -23.59 8.74 1.35
CA THR A 418 -24.39 7.55 1.64
C THR A 418 -23.58 6.27 1.39
N ALA A 419 -22.86 6.18 0.26
CA ALA A 419 -21.98 5.05 -0.02
C ALA A 419 -20.86 4.89 1.01
N MET A 420 -20.23 6.01 1.43
CA MET A 420 -19.16 5.98 2.43
C MET A 420 -19.68 5.56 3.81
N LEU A 421 -20.83 6.08 4.22
CA LEU A 421 -21.47 5.74 5.50
C LEU A 421 -21.92 4.29 5.53
N LEU A 422 -22.56 3.79 4.46
CA LEU A 422 -22.92 2.38 4.36
C LEU A 422 -21.70 1.46 4.41
N SER A 423 -20.64 1.79 3.68
CA SER A 423 -19.40 1.02 3.72
C SER A 423 -18.79 1.00 5.12
N SER A 424 -18.77 2.14 5.81
CA SER A 424 -18.26 2.24 7.19
C SER A 424 -19.14 1.48 8.19
N ALA A 425 -20.47 1.52 8.02
CA ALA A 425 -21.41 0.74 8.83
C ALA A 425 -21.22 -0.77 8.63
N VAL A 426 -20.98 -1.22 7.40
CA VAL A 426 -20.69 -2.62 7.09
C VAL A 426 -19.38 -3.06 7.76
N ILE A 427 -18.32 -2.24 7.74
CA ILE A 427 -17.07 -2.53 8.46
C ILE A 427 -17.37 -2.73 9.96
N PHE A 428 -18.12 -1.82 10.56
CA PHE A 428 -18.49 -1.88 11.98
C PHE A 428 -19.29 -3.15 12.30
N ILE A 429 -20.33 -3.45 11.52
CA ILE A 429 -21.24 -4.60 11.74
C ILE A 429 -20.48 -5.93 11.58
N ILE A 430 -19.60 -6.04 10.59
CA ILE A 430 -18.83 -7.27 10.33
C ILE A 430 -17.80 -7.53 11.44
N LEU A 431 -17.18 -6.47 11.99
CA LEU A 431 -16.12 -6.61 12.99
C LEU A 431 -16.65 -6.70 14.43
N LEU A 432 -17.82 -6.12 14.71
CA LEU A 432 -18.39 -6.07 16.06
C LEU A 432 -18.52 -7.44 16.74
N PRO A 433 -19.01 -8.52 16.08
CA PRO A 433 -19.10 -9.85 16.69
C PRO A 433 -17.77 -10.46 17.07
N LEU A 434 -16.67 -9.96 16.48
CA LEU A 434 -15.30 -10.44 16.76
C LEU A 434 -14.62 -9.66 17.89
N TRP A 435 -15.30 -8.72 18.55
CA TRP A 435 -14.73 -7.85 19.60
C TRP A 435 -13.95 -8.62 20.68
N SER A 436 -14.51 -9.72 21.16
CA SER A 436 -13.93 -10.58 22.19
C SER A 436 -13.02 -11.70 21.64
N THR A 437 -12.87 -11.79 20.32
CA THR A 437 -12.11 -12.88 19.69
C THR A 437 -10.62 -12.55 19.77
N ASN A 438 -9.88 -13.34 20.56
CA ASN A 438 -8.44 -13.19 20.71
C ASN A 438 -7.70 -14.24 19.85
N SER A 439 -6.82 -13.78 18.96
CA SER A 439 -5.98 -14.67 18.14
C SER A 439 -5.05 -15.53 18.99
N ASN A 440 -4.57 -15.02 20.13
CA ASN A 440 -3.70 -15.75 21.04
C ASN A 440 -4.36 -16.97 21.72
N ALA A 441 -5.69 -16.95 21.90
CA ALA A 441 -6.44 -18.05 22.51
C ALA A 441 -6.65 -19.25 21.54
N ARG A 442 -6.39 -19.09 20.24
CA ARG A 442 -6.65 -20.08 19.18
C ARG A 442 -5.41 -20.54 18.42
N ARG A 443 -4.22 -20.09 18.79
CA ARG A 443 -2.99 -20.75 18.30
C ARG A 443 -3.02 -22.16 18.83
N PRO A 444 -2.94 -23.22 17.97
CA PRO A 444 -2.70 -24.56 18.46
C PRO A 444 -1.47 -24.46 19.37
N GLN A 445 -1.65 -24.75 20.64
CA GLN A 445 -0.52 -24.88 21.57
C GLN A 445 0.25 -26.13 21.17
N THR A 446 1.08 -26.05 20.16
CA THR A 446 2.26 -26.89 20.07
C THR A 446 3.25 -26.36 21.11
N GLN A 447 2.85 -26.46 22.39
CA GLN A 447 3.81 -26.52 23.48
C GLN A 447 4.60 -27.78 23.25
N ILE A 448 5.76 -27.65 22.62
CA ILE A 448 6.81 -28.63 22.77
C ILE A 448 7.19 -28.53 24.26
N ASP A 449 6.72 -29.47 25.04
CA ASP A 449 7.12 -29.64 26.44
C ASP A 449 8.61 -29.98 26.47
N TRP A 450 9.42 -28.95 26.64
CA TRP A 450 10.86 -29.05 26.77
C TRP A 450 11.28 -29.74 28.07
N SER A 451 10.33 -29.98 28.99
CA SER A 451 10.60 -30.71 30.24
C SER A 451 10.85 -32.18 30.00
N SER A 452 10.21 -32.79 28.99
CA SER A 452 10.36 -34.19 28.65
C SER A 452 11.67 -34.56 27.93
N LYS A 453 12.36 -33.57 27.32
CA LYS A 453 13.68 -33.84 26.68
C LYS A 453 14.85 -33.85 27.64
N ARG A 454 14.75 -33.22 28.82
CA ARG A 454 15.81 -33.31 29.84
C ARG A 454 15.92 -34.65 30.57
N THR A 455 14.93 -35.49 30.43
CA THR A 455 14.93 -36.85 31.07
C THR A 455 15.54 -37.90 30.15
N LEU A 456 15.65 -37.69 28.84
CA LEU A 456 16.23 -38.64 27.89
C LEU A 456 17.72 -38.43 27.61
N GLU A 457 18.31 -37.31 28.06
CA GLU A 457 19.79 -37.12 28.01
C GLU A 457 20.50 -37.51 29.30
N LYS A 458 19.78 -38.06 30.29
CA LYS A 458 20.33 -38.57 31.57
C LYS A 458 20.08 -40.07 31.78
N ALA A 459 19.61 -40.80 30.80
CA ALA A 459 19.57 -42.24 30.74
C ALA A 459 20.43 -42.74 29.55
#